data_c7a69c7768a6b962585ea4220b83b7c6
#
_entry.id   c7a69c7768a6b962585ea4220b83b7c6
#
_cell.length_a   1.000
_cell.length_b   1.000
_cell.length_c   1.000
_cell.angle_alpha   90.00
_cell.angle_beta   90.00
_cell.angle_gamma   90.00
#
_symmetry.space_group_name_H-M   'P 1'
#
loop_
_entity.id
_entity.type
_entity.pdbx_description
1 polymer ?
#
loop_
_entity_poly.entity_id
_entity_poly.type
_entity_poly.pdbx_seq_one_letter_code
_entity_poly.pdbx_strand_id
1 'polypeptide(L)'
;MVIRLLCLLLWAALPARADTLRLIVPDMRPVVGEMIPVTIRGEYTGPITLEKMTFPDSPAYDWTQVARDRWADERVDGKLFRIFERRVAVFPRQPGTLTIGPVTHHLTKAQGMTRNTVEVTAQPATWTVAPYPGSGRPLASSHVTVKDEFSTDPSRLGPSETFTRRITLTADGTMAHLLPPRPLIREPWLISFAAPEVRETRLTAQGPVAVAIWEWSMRPHTGEVGSLTPIQFPWFNTQIREMRGAVTLPVEIGIAGFGDNIGGTPGALRRVVMQGAAFALAGLVLGLIVALPGRALAPRRLTARLRGMLPNPKRRALRDAAKTGDLMTLRAAAEAFVRAENHLRRNP
;
A
#
# COMPACT_ATOMS: atom_id res chain seq x y z
N MET A 1 -48.66 -31.32 60.74
CA MET A 1 -47.43 -30.55 61.13
C MET A 1 -46.20 -31.00 60.36
N VAL A 2 -46.09 -32.26 59.91
CA VAL A 2 -44.94 -32.80 59.18
C VAL A 2 -44.78 -32.23 57.74
N ILE A 3 -45.87 -31.94 57.01
CA ILE A 3 -45.83 -31.41 55.63
C ILE A 3 -45.32 -30.00 55.54
N ARG A 4 -45.54 -29.14 56.53
CA ARG A 4 -45.00 -27.76 56.58
C ARG A 4 -43.48 -27.71 56.84
N LEU A 5 -42.90 -28.67 57.49
CA LEU A 5 -41.47 -28.80 57.73
C LEU A 5 -40.73 -29.28 56.48
N LEU A 6 -41.33 -30.12 55.65
CA LEU A 6 -40.76 -30.62 54.39
C LEU A 6 -40.70 -29.56 53.33
N CYS A 7 -41.67 -28.63 53.26
CA CYS A 7 -41.62 -27.48 52.32
C CYS A 7 -40.59 -26.45 52.72
N LEU A 8 -40.20 -26.25 53.99
CA LEU A 8 -39.17 -25.37 54.43
C LEU A 8 -37.77 -25.88 54.14
N LEU A 9 -37.56 -27.20 54.05
CA LEU A 9 -36.26 -27.80 53.68
C LEU A 9 -35.98 -27.74 52.18
N LEU A 10 -37.00 -27.64 51.32
CA LEU A 10 -36.81 -27.46 49.87
C LEU A 10 -36.42 -26.03 49.46
N TRP A 11 -36.59 -25.03 50.30
CA TRP A 11 -36.23 -23.64 50.01
C TRP A 11 -34.82 -23.28 50.39
N ALA A 12 -34.05 -24.14 51.05
CA ALA A 12 -32.68 -23.87 51.48
C ALA A 12 -31.60 -24.40 50.52
N ALA A 13 -31.97 -25.06 49.44
CA ALA A 13 -31.02 -25.42 48.38
C ALA A 13 -30.72 -24.20 47.47
N LEU A 14 -29.99 -23.22 48.02
CA LEU A 14 -29.29 -22.24 47.16
C LEU A 14 -28.43 -23.01 46.19
N PRO A 15 -28.63 -22.87 44.85
CA PRO A 15 -27.81 -23.60 43.92
C PRO A 15 -26.36 -23.24 44.18
N ALA A 16 -25.56 -24.23 44.57
CA ALA A 16 -24.12 -24.06 44.64
C ALA A 16 -23.67 -23.73 43.22
N ARG A 17 -23.32 -22.44 42.99
CA ARG A 17 -22.85 -22.01 41.69
C ARG A 17 -21.57 -22.78 41.39
N ALA A 18 -21.63 -23.67 40.39
CA ALA A 18 -20.54 -24.52 39.96
C ALA A 18 -19.47 -23.68 39.28
N ASP A 19 -18.25 -24.22 39.22
CA ASP A 19 -17.22 -23.66 38.38
C ASP A 19 -17.70 -23.52 36.93
N THR A 20 -17.40 -22.42 36.29
CA THR A 20 -17.81 -22.16 34.91
C THR A 20 -16.65 -21.74 34.04
N LEU A 21 -16.68 -22.12 32.77
CA LEU A 21 -15.81 -21.68 31.73
C LEU A 21 -16.64 -21.27 30.52
N ARG A 22 -16.39 -20.11 29.97
CA ARG A 22 -17.14 -19.61 28.82
C ARG A 22 -16.23 -18.89 27.83
N LEU A 23 -16.61 -18.92 26.55
CA LEU A 23 -16.03 -18.13 25.50
C LEU A 23 -16.82 -16.82 25.36
N ILE A 24 -16.19 -15.70 25.61
CA ILE A 24 -16.75 -14.37 25.37
C ILE A 24 -16.26 -13.94 23.99
N VAL A 25 -17.19 -13.77 23.07
CA VAL A 25 -16.95 -13.55 21.67
C VAL A 25 -17.79 -12.37 21.16
N PRO A 26 -17.29 -11.57 20.21
CA PRO A 26 -18.07 -10.49 19.63
C PRO A 26 -19.15 -11.04 18.67
N ASP A 27 -20.25 -10.32 18.57
CA ASP A 27 -21.22 -10.52 17.48
C ASP A 27 -20.65 -9.86 16.21
N MET A 28 -20.09 -10.68 15.33
CA MET A 28 -19.45 -10.22 14.08
C MET A 28 -19.67 -11.22 12.96
N ARG A 29 -19.53 -10.74 11.72
CA ARG A 29 -19.52 -11.56 10.51
C ARG A 29 -18.12 -11.52 9.88
N PRO A 30 -17.20 -12.38 10.34
CA PRO A 30 -15.82 -12.33 9.87
C PRO A 30 -15.71 -12.77 8.41
N VAL A 31 -14.71 -12.23 7.72
CA VAL A 31 -14.24 -12.78 6.44
C VAL A 31 -13.03 -13.69 6.67
N VAL A 32 -12.66 -14.47 5.68
CA VAL A 32 -11.43 -15.29 5.73
C VAL A 32 -10.21 -14.40 6.03
N GLY A 33 -9.40 -14.80 6.99
CA GLY A 33 -8.20 -14.08 7.44
C GLY A 33 -8.46 -12.95 8.43
N GLU A 34 -9.71 -12.62 8.75
CA GLU A 34 -10.05 -11.59 9.74
C GLU A 34 -9.89 -12.09 11.17
N MET A 35 -9.33 -11.27 12.04
CA MET A 35 -9.16 -11.58 13.46
C MET A 35 -10.50 -11.66 14.19
N ILE A 36 -10.78 -12.79 14.81
CA ILE A 36 -11.86 -12.98 15.77
C ILE A 36 -11.25 -12.94 17.16
N PRO A 37 -11.47 -11.88 17.96
CA PRO A 37 -11.01 -11.85 19.34
C PRO A 37 -11.89 -12.75 20.21
N VAL A 38 -11.25 -13.67 20.94
CA VAL A 38 -11.92 -14.60 21.85
C VAL A 38 -11.35 -14.40 23.26
N THR A 39 -12.19 -14.13 24.24
CA THR A 39 -11.79 -14.13 25.65
C THR A 39 -12.33 -15.38 26.31
N ILE A 40 -11.46 -16.20 26.85
CA ILE A 40 -11.80 -17.38 27.63
C ILE A 40 -11.87 -16.93 29.07
N ARG A 41 -13.06 -16.94 29.67
CA ARG A 41 -13.28 -16.53 31.06
C ARG A 41 -13.75 -17.71 31.91
N GLY A 42 -12.96 -18.01 32.94
CA GLY A 42 -13.26 -18.98 33.96
C GLY A 42 -13.68 -18.30 35.28
N GLU A 43 -14.67 -18.84 35.97
CA GLU A 43 -15.11 -18.42 37.29
C GLU A 43 -15.05 -19.65 38.20
N TYR A 44 -14.12 -19.65 39.15
CA TYR A 44 -13.84 -20.85 39.96
C TYR A 44 -13.94 -20.54 41.43
N THR A 45 -14.35 -21.58 42.18
CA THR A 45 -14.43 -21.53 43.64
C THR A 45 -13.26 -22.31 44.27
N GLY A 46 -12.78 -21.84 45.43
CA GLY A 46 -11.70 -22.50 46.20
C GLY A 46 -10.31 -22.29 45.63
N PRO A 47 -9.28 -22.75 46.36
CA PRO A 47 -7.90 -22.55 45.99
C PRO A 47 -7.47 -23.48 44.86
N ILE A 48 -6.89 -22.89 43.79
CA ILE A 48 -6.34 -23.59 42.63
C ILE A 48 -4.83 -23.65 42.82
N THR A 49 -4.22 -24.83 42.72
CA THR A 49 -2.78 -25.07 42.90
C THR A 49 -2.07 -25.33 41.59
N LEU A 50 -2.74 -25.92 40.60
CA LEU A 50 -2.26 -26.13 39.26
C LEU A 50 -3.37 -25.89 38.25
N GLU A 51 -3.02 -25.43 37.06
CA GLU A 51 -3.94 -25.29 35.95
C GLU A 51 -3.27 -25.69 34.64
N LYS A 52 -4.07 -26.20 33.72
CA LYS A 52 -3.67 -26.43 32.33
C LYS A 52 -4.87 -26.19 31.43
N MET A 53 -4.76 -25.26 30.55
CA MET A 53 -5.79 -25.01 29.53
C MET A 53 -5.30 -25.45 28.17
N THR A 54 -6.14 -26.20 27.47
CA THR A 54 -5.92 -26.60 26.08
C THR A 54 -6.87 -25.85 25.20
N PHE A 55 -6.34 -25.06 24.27
CA PHE A 55 -7.09 -24.46 23.19
C PHE A 55 -6.99 -25.40 21.98
N PRO A 56 -8.11 -25.75 21.31
CA PRO A 56 -8.10 -26.74 20.25
C PRO A 56 -7.41 -26.21 19.00
N ASP A 57 -6.52 -27.01 18.42
CA ASP A 57 -5.95 -26.79 17.10
C ASP A 57 -6.90 -27.31 16.02
N SER A 58 -6.97 -26.61 14.89
CA SER A 58 -7.83 -26.99 13.77
C SER A 58 -7.20 -26.53 12.44
N PRO A 59 -7.38 -27.30 11.36
CA PRO A 59 -7.00 -26.84 10.03
C PRO A 59 -7.87 -25.68 9.52
N ALA A 60 -9.02 -25.42 10.15
CA ALA A 60 -9.96 -24.38 9.76
C ALA A 60 -9.54 -22.98 10.17
N TYR A 61 -8.61 -22.84 11.11
CA TYR A 61 -8.16 -21.55 11.62
C TYR A 61 -6.71 -21.58 12.13
N ASP A 62 -6.08 -20.41 12.14
CA ASP A 62 -4.89 -20.13 12.93
C ASP A 62 -5.29 -19.44 14.22
N TRP A 63 -4.48 -19.56 15.25
CA TRP A 63 -4.71 -18.83 16.49
C TRP A 63 -3.41 -18.44 17.21
N THR A 64 -3.51 -17.43 18.06
CA THR A 64 -2.42 -17.03 18.95
C THR A 64 -2.97 -16.41 20.24
N GLN A 65 -2.29 -16.65 21.36
CA GLN A 65 -2.57 -15.94 22.60
C GLN A 65 -2.01 -14.51 22.50
N VAL A 66 -2.85 -13.50 22.74
CA VAL A 66 -2.48 -12.08 22.54
C VAL A 66 -2.03 -11.37 23.80
N ALA A 67 -2.26 -11.95 24.96
CA ALA A 67 -1.84 -11.39 26.24
C ALA A 67 -1.56 -12.51 27.25
N ARG A 68 -0.79 -12.21 28.31
CA ARG A 68 -0.60 -13.12 29.44
C ARG A 68 -1.94 -13.39 30.11
N ASP A 69 -2.07 -14.58 30.69
CA ASP A 69 -3.23 -14.95 31.49
C ASP A 69 -3.38 -14.00 32.68
N ARG A 70 -4.63 -13.61 32.90
CA ARG A 70 -4.99 -12.78 34.05
C ARG A 70 -5.74 -13.60 35.06
N TRP A 71 -5.30 -13.49 36.31
CA TRP A 71 -6.01 -14.02 37.46
C TRP A 71 -6.41 -12.89 38.38
N ALA A 72 -7.66 -12.90 38.85
CA ALA A 72 -8.18 -11.91 39.77
C ALA A 72 -9.19 -12.57 40.73
N ASP A 73 -9.40 -11.96 41.89
CA ASP A 73 -10.48 -12.37 42.79
C ASP A 73 -11.59 -11.32 42.65
N GLU A 74 -12.80 -11.79 42.27
CA GLU A 74 -13.98 -10.95 42.05
C GLU A 74 -15.16 -11.48 42.86
N ARG A 75 -15.98 -10.57 43.39
CA ARG A 75 -17.27 -10.93 44.01
C ARG A 75 -18.37 -10.92 42.96
N VAL A 76 -18.96 -12.09 42.72
CA VAL A 76 -20.11 -12.27 41.82
C VAL A 76 -21.28 -12.69 42.66
N ASP A 77 -22.36 -11.94 42.69
CA ASP A 77 -23.54 -12.17 43.52
C ASP A 77 -23.22 -12.43 45.02
N GLY A 78 -22.27 -11.60 45.56
CA GLY A 78 -21.82 -11.65 46.95
C GLY A 78 -20.84 -12.78 47.30
N LYS A 79 -20.58 -13.72 46.40
CA LYS A 79 -19.66 -14.84 46.58
C LYS A 79 -18.33 -14.56 45.90
N LEU A 80 -17.21 -14.91 46.54
CA LEU A 80 -15.86 -14.73 46.02
C LEU A 80 -15.55 -15.83 44.99
N PHE A 81 -15.14 -15.43 43.79
CA PHE A 81 -14.66 -16.29 42.74
C PHE A 81 -13.24 -15.95 42.35
N ARG A 82 -12.45 -16.94 42.02
CA ARG A 82 -11.19 -16.81 41.33
C ARG A 82 -11.43 -16.73 39.82
N ILE A 83 -11.22 -15.58 39.24
CA ILE A 83 -11.46 -15.31 37.82
C ILE A 83 -10.20 -15.58 37.03
N PHE A 84 -10.34 -16.33 35.97
CA PHE A 84 -9.31 -16.53 34.96
C PHE A 84 -9.73 -15.88 33.65
N GLU A 85 -8.78 -15.19 32.99
CA GLU A 85 -9.01 -14.65 31.63
C GLU A 85 -7.80 -14.92 30.75
N ARG A 86 -8.06 -15.55 29.60
CA ARG A 86 -7.11 -15.72 28.49
C ARG A 86 -7.66 -15.10 27.24
N ARG A 87 -6.87 -14.23 26.60
CA ARG A 87 -7.25 -13.56 25.37
C ARG A 87 -6.53 -14.21 24.18
N VAL A 88 -7.30 -14.64 23.17
CA VAL A 88 -6.84 -15.36 21.99
C VAL A 88 -7.36 -14.63 20.75
N ALA A 89 -6.53 -14.53 19.73
CA ALA A 89 -6.93 -14.12 18.38
C ALA A 89 -7.04 -15.36 17.49
N VAL A 90 -8.15 -15.52 16.79
CA VAL A 90 -8.42 -16.62 15.87
C VAL A 90 -8.61 -16.08 14.47
N PHE A 91 -8.04 -16.75 13.45
CA PHE A 91 -8.03 -16.33 12.05
C PHE A 91 -8.59 -17.45 11.18
N PRO A 92 -9.80 -17.31 10.63
CA PRO A 92 -10.39 -18.30 9.74
C PRO A 92 -9.57 -18.50 8.47
N ARG A 93 -9.33 -19.73 8.05
CA ARG A 93 -8.61 -20.06 6.82
C ARG A 93 -9.53 -20.28 5.61
N GLN A 94 -10.81 -20.54 5.84
CA GLN A 94 -11.78 -20.84 4.77
C GLN A 94 -13.16 -20.27 5.11
N PRO A 95 -14.00 -19.99 4.09
CA PRO A 95 -15.37 -19.55 4.31
C PRO A 95 -16.27 -20.69 4.77
N GLY A 96 -17.42 -20.35 5.34
CA GLY A 96 -18.42 -21.30 5.81
C GLY A 96 -18.58 -21.29 7.33
N THR A 97 -19.04 -22.37 7.90
CA THR A 97 -19.25 -22.49 9.34
C THR A 97 -17.94 -22.76 10.05
N LEU A 98 -17.53 -21.84 10.93
CA LEU A 98 -16.38 -21.99 11.83
C LEU A 98 -16.86 -22.27 13.24
N THR A 99 -16.40 -23.38 13.82
CA THR A 99 -16.64 -23.72 15.22
C THR A 99 -15.35 -23.76 16.00
N ILE A 100 -15.28 -23.04 17.10
CA ILE A 100 -14.13 -22.99 18.02
C ILE A 100 -14.54 -23.67 19.32
N GLY A 101 -13.76 -24.64 19.77
CA GLY A 101 -14.04 -25.40 20.96
C GLY A 101 -14.46 -26.82 20.67
N PRO A 102 -14.80 -27.60 21.74
CA PRO A 102 -14.81 -27.19 23.15
C PRO A 102 -13.40 -26.81 23.68
N VAL A 103 -13.35 -25.84 24.59
CA VAL A 103 -12.15 -25.47 25.34
C VAL A 103 -12.25 -26.03 26.75
N THR A 104 -11.24 -26.77 27.19
CA THR A 104 -11.22 -27.39 28.51
C THR A 104 -10.13 -26.82 29.38
N HIS A 105 -10.46 -26.49 30.63
CA HIS A 105 -9.55 -26.08 31.66
C HIS A 105 -9.45 -27.15 32.73
N HIS A 106 -8.28 -27.75 32.86
CA HIS A 106 -7.95 -28.73 33.90
C HIS A 106 -7.42 -28.00 35.11
N LEU A 107 -8.07 -28.11 36.23
CA LEU A 107 -7.75 -27.44 37.48
C LEU A 107 -7.42 -28.44 38.56
N THR A 108 -6.33 -28.27 39.28
CA THR A 108 -6.06 -28.99 40.51
C THR A 108 -6.43 -28.08 41.68
N LYS A 109 -7.43 -28.47 42.44
CA LYS A 109 -7.94 -27.75 43.61
C LYS A 109 -7.46 -28.40 44.90
N ALA A 110 -7.05 -27.57 45.87
CA ALA A 110 -6.75 -28.02 47.20
C ALA A 110 -8.01 -28.00 48.07
N GLN A 111 -8.25 -29.13 48.76
CA GLN A 111 -9.33 -29.24 49.73
C GLN A 111 -8.76 -29.88 51.00
N GLY A 112 -8.31 -29.06 51.96
CA GLY A 112 -7.55 -29.53 53.10
C GLY A 112 -6.20 -30.13 52.66
N MET A 113 -5.94 -31.38 53.03
CA MET A 113 -4.73 -32.12 52.64
C MET A 113 -4.88 -32.90 51.33
N THR A 114 -6.04 -32.90 50.71
CA THR A 114 -6.30 -33.59 49.42
C THR A 114 -6.20 -32.61 48.24
N ARG A 115 -5.88 -33.17 47.07
CA ARG A 115 -5.88 -32.45 45.78
C ARG A 115 -6.79 -33.19 44.82
N ASN A 116 -7.75 -32.47 44.26
CA ASN A 116 -8.71 -33.02 43.32
C ASN A 116 -8.53 -32.32 41.96
N THR A 117 -8.50 -33.11 40.90
CA THR A 117 -8.49 -32.57 39.53
C THR A 117 -9.96 -32.40 39.07
N VAL A 118 -10.27 -31.21 38.58
CA VAL A 118 -11.57 -30.83 38.03
C VAL A 118 -11.38 -30.36 36.61
N GLU A 119 -12.20 -30.83 35.69
CA GLU A 119 -12.26 -30.37 34.33
C GLU A 119 -13.49 -29.48 34.12
N VAL A 120 -13.24 -28.27 33.63
CA VAL A 120 -14.31 -27.31 33.30
C VAL A 120 -14.24 -27.00 31.82
N THR A 121 -15.34 -27.28 31.12
CA THR A 121 -15.37 -27.15 29.64
C THR A 121 -16.33 -26.03 29.21
N ALA A 122 -15.83 -25.16 28.33
CA ALA A 122 -16.66 -24.14 27.70
C ALA A 122 -17.42 -24.71 26.50
N GLN A 123 -18.66 -24.24 26.32
CA GLN A 123 -19.41 -24.54 25.11
C GLN A 123 -18.72 -23.96 23.88
N PRO A 124 -18.75 -24.65 22.72
CA PRO A 124 -18.22 -24.14 21.47
C PRO A 124 -18.89 -22.84 21.04
N ALA A 125 -18.13 -21.99 20.38
CA ALA A 125 -18.63 -20.78 19.70
C ALA A 125 -18.57 -20.98 18.18
N THR A 126 -19.59 -20.47 17.48
CA THR A 126 -19.75 -20.70 16.04
C THR A 126 -20.00 -19.39 15.31
N TRP A 127 -19.37 -19.24 14.15
CA TRP A 127 -19.56 -18.11 13.23
C TRP A 127 -19.81 -18.59 11.81
N THR A 128 -20.49 -17.74 11.03
CA THR A 128 -20.51 -17.86 9.58
C THR A 128 -19.44 -16.95 9.01
N VAL A 129 -18.38 -17.53 8.47
CA VAL A 129 -17.26 -16.81 7.85
C VAL A 129 -17.59 -16.54 6.39
N ALA A 130 -17.59 -15.28 5.98
CA ALA A 130 -17.78 -14.89 4.60
C ALA A 130 -16.49 -15.12 3.77
N PRO A 131 -16.61 -15.36 2.45
CA PRO A 131 -15.46 -15.38 1.57
C PRO A 131 -14.68 -14.05 1.64
N TYR A 132 -13.36 -14.12 1.42
CA TYR A 132 -12.54 -12.92 1.24
C TYR A 132 -12.99 -12.20 -0.04
N PRO A 133 -13.33 -10.90 0.01
CA PRO A 133 -13.90 -10.20 -1.15
C PRO A 133 -12.88 -9.82 -2.22
N GLY A 134 -11.58 -9.92 -1.94
CA GLY A 134 -10.50 -9.64 -2.87
C GLY A 134 -9.99 -10.87 -3.61
N SER A 135 -9.07 -10.66 -4.54
CA SER A 135 -8.35 -11.72 -5.23
C SER A 135 -7.02 -12.06 -4.54
N GLY A 136 -6.54 -13.28 -4.70
CA GLY A 136 -5.26 -13.75 -4.18
C GLY A 136 -5.31 -14.13 -2.69
N ARG A 137 -4.18 -13.96 -2.00
CA ARG A 137 -4.06 -14.35 -0.58
C ARG A 137 -4.83 -13.37 0.30
N PRO A 138 -5.71 -13.84 1.18
CA PRO A 138 -6.47 -12.98 2.07
C PRO A 138 -5.56 -12.17 3.00
N LEU A 139 -5.75 -10.85 3.03
CA LEU A 139 -5.17 -9.94 4.00
C LEU A 139 -6.30 -9.09 4.56
N ALA A 140 -6.83 -9.47 5.71
CA ALA A 140 -7.82 -8.71 6.46
C ALA A 140 -7.15 -8.04 7.66
N SER A 141 -7.34 -6.73 7.80
CA SER A 141 -6.64 -5.92 8.78
C SER A 141 -7.48 -4.69 9.15
N SER A 142 -7.29 -4.14 10.33
CA SER A 142 -7.89 -2.85 10.70
C SER A 142 -7.15 -1.66 10.09
N HIS A 143 -5.83 -1.81 9.90
CA HIS A 143 -4.97 -0.79 9.31
C HIS A 143 -3.75 -1.43 8.65
N VAL A 144 -3.39 -0.95 7.45
CA VAL A 144 -2.20 -1.39 6.72
C VAL A 144 -1.38 -0.18 6.31
N THR A 145 -0.08 -0.23 6.57
CA THR A 145 0.87 0.77 6.11
C THR A 145 1.98 0.12 5.30
N VAL A 146 2.45 0.81 4.28
CA VAL A 146 3.64 0.46 3.51
C VAL A 146 4.64 1.60 3.61
N LYS A 147 5.89 1.27 3.98
CA LYS A 147 7.03 2.19 4.00
C LYS A 147 8.02 1.71 2.96
N ASP A 148 8.43 2.61 2.07
CA ASP A 148 9.37 2.34 0.97
C ASP A 148 10.59 3.25 1.16
N GLU A 149 11.76 2.66 1.39
CA GLU A 149 12.98 3.37 1.76
C GLU A 149 14.13 2.96 0.83
N PHE A 150 14.97 3.93 0.52
CA PHE A 150 16.16 3.76 -0.32
C PHE A 150 17.40 4.17 0.45
N SER A 151 18.52 3.47 0.25
CA SER A 151 19.80 3.79 0.90
C SER A 151 20.42 5.08 0.38
N THR A 152 20.10 5.46 -0.85
CA THR A 152 20.53 6.68 -1.53
C THR A 152 19.43 7.12 -2.49
N ASP A 153 19.52 8.36 -3.02
CA ASP A 153 18.58 8.86 -4.03
C ASP A 153 18.74 8.06 -5.33
N PRO A 154 17.75 7.22 -5.70
CA PRO A 154 17.86 6.37 -6.87
C PRO A 154 17.82 7.13 -8.20
N SER A 155 17.41 8.40 -8.19
CA SER A 155 17.38 9.27 -9.40
C SER A 155 18.75 9.83 -9.76
N ARG A 156 19.77 9.71 -8.87
CA ARG A 156 21.10 10.31 -9.02
C ARG A 156 22.21 9.34 -8.64
N LEU A 157 22.16 8.14 -9.17
CA LEU A 157 23.19 7.13 -8.89
C LEU A 157 24.48 7.43 -9.63
N GLY A 158 25.62 7.12 -9.00
CA GLY A 158 26.91 7.08 -9.68
C GLY A 158 27.01 5.95 -10.71
N PRO A 159 27.96 5.97 -11.62
CA PRO A 159 28.21 4.87 -12.57
C PRO A 159 28.45 3.56 -11.81
N SER A 160 27.68 2.53 -12.09
CA SER A 160 27.74 1.20 -11.43
C SER A 160 27.45 1.22 -9.93
N GLU A 161 26.88 2.28 -9.39
CA GLU A 161 26.48 2.35 -7.99
C GLU A 161 25.38 1.34 -7.67
N THR A 162 25.50 0.72 -6.51
CA THR A 162 24.49 -0.20 -5.95
C THR A 162 23.75 0.50 -4.84
N PHE A 163 22.43 0.44 -4.88
CA PHE A 163 21.56 0.97 -3.83
C PHE A 163 20.67 -0.12 -3.25
N THR A 164 20.15 0.11 -2.06
CA THR A 164 19.21 -0.80 -1.39
C THR A 164 17.82 -0.19 -1.37
N ARG A 165 16.81 -0.98 -1.74
CA ARG A 165 15.40 -0.67 -1.49
C ARG A 165 14.89 -1.55 -0.38
N ARG A 166 14.25 -0.96 0.63
CA ARG A 166 13.61 -1.66 1.73
C ARG A 166 12.14 -1.31 1.79
N ILE A 167 11.29 -2.33 1.67
CA ILE A 167 9.84 -2.18 1.85
C ILE A 167 9.45 -2.84 3.17
N THR A 168 8.79 -2.06 4.03
CA THR A 168 8.21 -2.54 5.28
C THR A 168 6.70 -2.46 5.17
N LEU A 169 6.04 -3.63 5.22
CA LEU A 169 4.59 -3.75 5.29
C LEU A 169 4.19 -4.04 6.73
N THR A 170 3.34 -3.20 7.31
CA THR A 170 2.79 -3.39 8.66
C THR A 170 1.27 -3.51 8.57
N ALA A 171 0.70 -4.48 9.27
CA ALA A 171 -0.73 -4.74 9.27
C ALA A 171 -1.24 -5.07 10.68
N ASP A 172 -2.25 -4.34 11.14
CA ASP A 172 -2.83 -4.48 12.48
C ASP A 172 -3.94 -5.53 12.49
N GLY A 173 -3.99 -6.34 13.55
CA GLY A 173 -5.00 -7.38 13.70
C GLY A 173 -4.78 -8.59 12.79
N THR A 174 -3.53 -8.89 12.44
CA THR A 174 -3.17 -10.09 11.66
C THR A 174 -1.80 -10.62 12.08
N MET A 175 -1.41 -11.80 11.60
CA MET A 175 -0.14 -12.45 11.91
C MET A 175 0.82 -12.42 10.71
N ALA A 176 2.12 -12.39 10.99
CA ALA A 176 3.16 -12.22 9.97
C ALA A 176 3.13 -13.29 8.87
N HIS A 177 2.76 -14.53 9.18
CA HIS A 177 2.66 -15.61 8.19
C HIS A 177 1.43 -15.46 7.27
N LEU A 178 0.44 -14.62 7.65
CA LEU A 178 -0.73 -14.29 6.83
C LEU A 178 -0.45 -13.15 5.84
N LEU A 179 0.61 -12.38 6.03
CA LEU A 179 1.00 -11.33 5.09
C LEU A 179 1.31 -11.90 3.69
N PRO A 180 1.14 -11.10 2.63
CA PRO A 180 1.45 -11.51 1.26
C PRO A 180 2.94 -11.91 1.11
N PRO A 181 3.28 -12.71 0.09
CA PRO A 181 4.66 -13.03 -0.21
C PRO A 181 5.43 -11.80 -0.67
N ARG A 182 6.77 -11.89 -0.64
CA ARG A 182 7.65 -10.85 -1.16
C ARG A 182 7.30 -10.53 -2.62
N PRO A 183 7.12 -9.23 -2.97
CA PRO A 183 6.92 -8.81 -4.34
C PRO A 183 8.11 -9.20 -5.23
N LEU A 184 7.83 -9.52 -6.48
CA LEU A 184 8.87 -9.77 -7.48
C LEU A 184 9.20 -8.46 -8.20
N ILE A 185 10.48 -8.09 -8.20
CA ILE A 185 11.00 -6.95 -8.97
C ILE A 185 11.81 -7.52 -10.12
N ARG A 186 11.31 -7.38 -11.34
CA ARG A 186 11.91 -7.90 -12.57
C ARG A 186 11.89 -6.84 -13.66
N GLU A 187 12.93 -6.02 -13.67
CA GLU A 187 13.12 -4.99 -14.70
C GLU A 187 14.31 -5.39 -15.57
N PRO A 188 14.17 -5.43 -16.93
CA PRO A 188 15.24 -5.90 -17.84
C PRO A 188 16.52 -5.08 -17.73
N TRP A 189 16.43 -3.81 -17.31
CA TRP A 189 17.52 -2.86 -17.16
C TRP A 189 18.14 -2.83 -15.76
N LEU A 190 17.60 -3.63 -14.80
CA LEU A 190 17.99 -3.58 -13.39
C LEU A 190 18.41 -4.96 -12.89
N ILE A 191 19.62 -5.06 -12.39
CA ILE A 191 20.08 -6.22 -11.63
C ILE A 191 19.58 -6.08 -10.20
N SER A 192 18.80 -7.03 -9.70
CA SER A 192 18.27 -7.01 -8.33
C SER A 192 18.53 -8.33 -7.62
N PHE A 193 19.06 -8.25 -6.39
CA PHE A 193 19.26 -9.39 -5.49
C PHE A 193 18.43 -9.17 -4.24
N ALA A 194 17.54 -10.11 -3.95
CA ALA A 194 16.72 -10.05 -2.76
C ALA A 194 17.45 -10.65 -1.55
N ALA A 195 17.48 -9.92 -0.43
CA ALA A 195 17.90 -10.44 0.85
C ALA A 195 16.86 -11.41 1.44
N PRO A 196 17.19 -12.22 2.45
CA PRO A 196 16.21 -12.98 3.20
C PRO A 196 15.12 -12.07 3.75
N GLU A 197 13.85 -12.50 3.63
CA GLU A 197 12.73 -11.73 4.20
C GLU A 197 12.69 -11.86 5.72
N VAL A 198 12.27 -10.80 6.39
CA VAL A 198 12.01 -10.80 7.84
C VAL A 198 10.52 -10.71 8.05
N ARG A 199 9.97 -11.61 8.87
CA ARG A 199 8.56 -11.61 9.27
C ARG A 199 8.46 -11.68 10.79
N GLU A 200 7.70 -10.79 11.38
CA GLU A 200 7.53 -10.66 12.82
C GLU A 200 6.06 -10.43 13.16
N THR A 201 5.56 -11.12 14.17
CA THR A 201 4.29 -10.82 14.81
C THR A 201 4.56 -10.19 16.18
N ARG A 202 4.16 -8.94 16.34
CA ARG A 202 4.24 -8.21 17.62
C ARG A 202 2.88 -8.24 18.29
N LEU A 203 2.87 -8.68 19.57
CA LEU A 203 1.63 -8.70 20.34
C LEU A 203 1.45 -7.36 21.04
N THR A 204 0.29 -6.75 20.86
CA THR A 204 -0.13 -5.48 21.48
C THR A 204 -1.40 -5.68 22.30
N ALA A 205 -1.78 -4.67 23.09
CA ALA A 205 -3.03 -4.70 23.86
C ALA A 205 -4.27 -4.79 22.95
N GLN A 206 -4.17 -4.31 21.71
CA GLN A 206 -5.26 -4.32 20.71
C GLN A 206 -5.28 -5.59 19.87
N GLY A 207 -4.23 -6.40 19.93
CA GLY A 207 -4.07 -7.63 19.16
C GLY A 207 -2.71 -7.74 18.50
N PRO A 208 -2.49 -8.74 17.65
CA PRO A 208 -1.24 -8.93 16.94
C PRO A 208 -1.07 -7.86 15.85
N VAL A 209 0.17 -7.42 15.66
CA VAL A 209 0.61 -6.57 14.56
C VAL A 209 1.63 -7.35 13.74
N ALA A 210 1.32 -7.58 12.49
CA ALA A 210 2.20 -8.27 11.56
C ALA A 210 3.13 -7.29 10.86
N VAL A 211 4.42 -7.66 10.76
CA VAL A 211 5.43 -6.89 10.02
C VAL A 211 6.14 -7.81 9.05
N ALA A 212 6.25 -7.40 7.78
CA ALA A 212 7.13 -8.01 6.81
C ALA A 212 8.11 -6.97 6.28
N ILE A 213 9.38 -7.33 6.23
CA ILE A 213 10.45 -6.49 5.70
C ILE A 213 11.08 -7.23 4.52
N TRP A 214 11.08 -6.59 3.37
CA TRP A 214 11.72 -7.06 2.16
C TRP A 214 12.79 -6.07 1.74
N GLU A 215 13.96 -6.59 1.41
CA GLU A 215 15.11 -5.80 1.03
C GLU A 215 15.71 -6.33 -0.27
N TRP A 216 16.10 -5.41 -1.17
CA TRP A 216 16.78 -5.73 -2.41
C TRP A 216 18.01 -4.84 -2.56
N SER A 217 19.11 -5.45 -2.94
CA SER A 217 20.29 -4.75 -3.45
C SER A 217 20.14 -4.63 -4.96
N MET A 218 20.19 -3.42 -5.50
CA MET A 218 19.85 -3.10 -6.88
C MET A 218 20.96 -2.31 -7.55
N ARG A 219 21.22 -2.62 -8.83
CA ARG A 219 22.17 -1.89 -9.66
C ARG A 219 21.66 -1.80 -11.10
N PRO A 220 21.49 -0.59 -11.66
CA PRO A 220 21.23 -0.42 -13.08
C PRO A 220 22.41 -0.97 -13.90
N HIS A 221 22.15 -1.67 -15.00
CA HIS A 221 23.19 -2.13 -15.89
C HIS A 221 23.18 -1.40 -17.25
N THR A 222 22.15 -0.57 -17.49
CA THR A 222 22.06 0.35 -18.62
C THR A 222 22.15 1.78 -18.12
N GLY A 223 22.65 2.71 -18.94
CA GLY A 223 22.68 4.14 -18.63
C GLY A 223 21.34 4.84 -18.79
N GLU A 224 20.31 4.14 -19.21
CA GLU A 224 18.98 4.70 -19.45
C GLU A 224 18.24 4.95 -18.12
N VAL A 225 17.41 6.00 -18.10
CA VAL A 225 16.50 6.27 -16.99
C VAL A 225 15.41 5.21 -17.00
N GLY A 226 15.29 4.50 -15.89
CA GLY A 226 14.23 3.50 -15.67
C GLY A 226 13.23 3.96 -14.63
N SER A 227 12.05 3.36 -14.60
CA SER A 227 11.06 3.57 -13.55
C SER A 227 10.67 2.25 -12.91
N LEU A 228 10.73 2.18 -11.58
CA LEU A 228 10.19 1.05 -10.83
C LEU A 228 8.67 1.16 -10.76
N THR A 229 8.01 0.10 -11.17
CA THR A 229 6.55 0.00 -11.10
C THR A 229 6.08 0.03 -9.64
N PRO A 230 5.01 0.79 -9.32
CA PRO A 230 4.40 0.76 -7.99
C PRO A 230 3.95 -0.64 -7.59
N ILE A 231 4.23 -1.01 -6.34
CA ILE A 231 3.80 -2.29 -5.78
C ILE A 231 2.51 -2.06 -5.00
N GLN A 232 1.48 -2.85 -5.32
CA GLN A 232 0.17 -2.76 -4.68
C GLN A 232 -0.02 -3.92 -3.69
N PHE A 233 -0.52 -3.61 -2.50
CA PHE A 233 -0.93 -4.55 -1.47
C PHE A 233 -2.43 -4.38 -1.22
N PRO A 234 -3.29 -5.12 -1.93
CA PRO A 234 -4.73 -5.09 -1.69
C PRO A 234 -5.04 -5.76 -0.35
N TRP A 235 -5.93 -5.15 0.44
CA TRP A 235 -6.34 -5.64 1.74
C TRP A 235 -7.79 -5.29 2.05
N PHE A 236 -8.43 -6.11 2.89
CA PHE A 236 -9.77 -5.85 3.37
C PHE A 236 -9.70 -5.09 4.70
N ASN A 237 -10.28 -3.89 4.72
CA ASN A 237 -10.38 -3.11 5.94
C ASN A 237 -11.54 -3.62 6.79
N THR A 238 -11.21 -4.19 7.97
CA THR A 238 -12.18 -4.82 8.86
C THR A 238 -13.07 -3.82 9.61
N GLN A 239 -12.67 -2.54 9.69
CA GLN A 239 -13.44 -1.50 10.36
C GLN A 239 -14.55 -0.94 9.46
N ILE A 240 -14.23 -0.61 8.22
CA ILE A 240 -15.18 -0.02 7.25
C ILE A 240 -15.77 -1.05 6.29
N ARG A 241 -15.32 -2.32 6.37
CA ARG A 241 -15.80 -3.47 5.57
C ARG A 241 -15.65 -3.30 4.06
N GLU A 242 -14.53 -2.69 3.61
CA GLU A 242 -14.23 -2.42 2.21
C GLU A 242 -12.82 -2.88 1.82
N MET A 243 -12.64 -3.16 0.52
CA MET A 243 -11.31 -3.37 -0.03
C MET A 243 -10.56 -2.05 -0.14
N ARG A 244 -9.29 -2.07 0.27
CA ARG A 244 -8.34 -0.96 0.20
C ARG A 244 -7.04 -1.42 -0.46
N GLY A 245 -6.22 -0.47 -0.86
CA GLY A 245 -4.88 -0.71 -1.39
C GLY A 245 -3.84 0.12 -0.65
N ALA A 246 -2.79 -0.52 -0.17
CA ALA A 246 -1.55 0.17 0.20
C ALA A 246 -0.59 0.07 -0.99
N VAL A 247 -0.01 1.20 -1.42
CA VAL A 247 0.74 1.30 -2.68
C VAL A 247 2.05 2.03 -2.43
N THR A 248 3.16 1.52 -2.99
CA THR A 248 4.41 2.28 -3.05
C THR A 248 4.33 3.35 -4.15
N LEU A 249 5.08 4.42 -4.01
CA LEU A 249 5.16 5.43 -5.08
C LEU A 249 5.98 4.89 -6.27
N PRO A 250 5.72 5.39 -7.51
CA PRO A 250 6.62 5.14 -8.62
C PRO A 250 7.97 5.81 -8.35
N VAL A 251 9.07 5.14 -8.70
CA VAL A 251 10.42 5.63 -8.42
C VAL A 251 11.22 5.65 -9.70
N GLU A 252 11.72 6.82 -10.06
CA GLU A 252 12.64 6.97 -11.19
C GLU A 252 14.05 6.60 -10.75
N ILE A 253 14.74 5.84 -11.60
CA ILE A 253 16.12 5.44 -11.40
C ILE A 253 16.95 6.01 -12.54
N GLY A 254 17.98 6.79 -12.20
CA GLY A 254 18.84 7.45 -13.18
C GLY A 254 20.29 7.50 -12.74
N ILE A 255 21.21 7.55 -13.70
CA ILE A 255 22.64 7.73 -13.44
C ILE A 255 22.96 9.22 -13.58
N ALA A 256 23.57 9.81 -12.54
CA ALA A 256 24.01 11.19 -12.54
C ALA A 256 24.96 11.48 -13.71
N GLY A 257 24.72 12.53 -14.47
CA GLY A 257 25.52 12.92 -15.64
C GLY A 257 25.12 12.23 -16.95
N PHE A 258 24.28 11.21 -16.96
CA PHE A 258 23.80 10.59 -18.21
C PHE A 258 22.61 11.35 -18.80
N GLY A 259 21.74 11.89 -17.95
CA GLY A 259 20.60 12.74 -18.36
C GLY A 259 21.01 14.12 -18.88
N ASP A 260 22.12 14.66 -18.40
CA ASP A 260 22.66 15.95 -18.85
C ASP A 260 23.21 15.90 -20.31
N ASN A 261 23.57 14.71 -20.80
CA ASN A 261 24.07 14.48 -22.16
C ASN A 261 22.97 14.07 -23.16
N ILE A 262 21.80 13.60 -22.72
CA ILE A 262 20.64 13.29 -23.57
C ILE A 262 19.74 14.52 -23.68
N GLY A 263 20.33 15.69 -24.02
CA GLY A 263 19.65 16.80 -24.67
C GLY A 263 18.38 17.37 -24.02
N GLY A 264 18.21 17.19 -22.74
CA GLY A 264 17.22 17.89 -21.95
C GLY A 264 17.73 19.23 -21.44
N THR A 265 18.35 20.05 -22.30
CA THR A 265 18.63 21.45 -21.89
C THR A 265 17.28 22.10 -21.51
N PRO A 266 17.23 22.87 -20.40
CA PRO A 266 16.06 23.67 -20.04
C PRO A 266 15.53 24.53 -21.19
N GLY A 267 16.39 24.77 -22.22
CA GLY A 267 16.02 25.38 -23.48
C GLY A 267 15.18 24.53 -24.43
N ALA A 268 15.14 23.21 -24.34
CA ALA A 268 14.30 22.40 -25.24
C ALA A 268 12.84 22.48 -24.84
N LEU A 269 12.51 22.34 -23.55
CA LEU A 269 11.15 22.51 -23.03
C LEU A 269 10.68 23.95 -23.27
N ARG A 270 11.54 24.94 -23.03
CA ARG A 270 11.26 26.35 -23.31
C ARG A 270 11.03 26.60 -24.81
N ARG A 271 11.80 25.96 -25.71
CA ARG A 271 11.56 26.05 -27.18
C ARG A 271 10.21 25.39 -27.56
N VAL A 272 9.87 24.21 -27.04
CA VAL A 272 8.60 23.57 -27.35
C VAL A 272 7.42 24.37 -26.81
N VAL A 273 7.54 24.93 -25.59
CA VAL A 273 6.50 25.82 -25.02
C VAL A 273 6.41 27.12 -25.80
N MET A 274 7.52 27.72 -26.19
CA MET A 274 7.52 28.94 -27.02
C MET A 274 7.00 28.70 -28.46
N GLN A 275 7.29 27.54 -29.06
CA GLN A 275 6.71 27.15 -30.35
C GLN A 275 5.22 26.91 -30.24
N GLY A 276 4.76 26.18 -29.19
CA GLY A 276 3.33 25.97 -28.92
C GLY A 276 2.58 27.26 -28.67
N ALA A 277 3.15 28.21 -27.92
CA ALA A 277 2.58 29.53 -27.69
C ALA A 277 2.50 30.36 -28.98
N ALA A 278 3.54 30.27 -29.84
CA ALA A 278 3.56 30.97 -31.14
C ALA A 278 2.48 30.42 -32.08
N PHE A 279 2.28 29.11 -32.14
CA PHE A 279 1.18 28.47 -32.90
C PHE A 279 -0.20 28.81 -32.35
N ALA A 280 -0.36 28.86 -31.03
CA ALA A 280 -1.61 29.25 -30.38
C ALA A 280 -1.95 30.73 -30.68
N LEU A 281 -0.97 31.62 -30.62
CA LEU A 281 -1.13 33.05 -30.99
C LEU A 281 -1.46 33.23 -32.46
N ALA A 282 -0.80 32.49 -33.35
CA ALA A 282 -1.08 32.52 -34.77
C ALA A 282 -2.50 32.00 -35.09
N GLY A 283 -2.92 30.93 -34.44
CA GLY A 283 -4.28 30.38 -34.54
C GLY A 283 -5.35 31.34 -34.02
N LEU A 284 -5.07 32.05 -32.91
CA LEU A 284 -5.97 33.05 -32.31
C LEU A 284 -6.12 34.28 -33.22
N VAL A 285 -5.02 34.75 -33.84
CA VAL A 285 -5.05 35.86 -34.80
C VAL A 285 -5.82 35.45 -36.08
N LEU A 286 -5.60 34.23 -36.59
CA LEU A 286 -6.32 33.72 -37.75
C LEU A 286 -7.82 33.53 -37.44
N GLY A 287 -8.14 33.01 -36.25
CA GLY A 287 -9.53 32.88 -35.76
C GLY A 287 -10.25 34.23 -35.62
N LEU A 288 -9.55 35.25 -35.12
CA LEU A 288 -10.10 36.61 -35.01
C LEU A 288 -10.38 37.23 -36.42
N ILE A 289 -9.49 36.97 -37.39
CA ILE A 289 -9.67 37.43 -38.78
C ILE A 289 -10.90 36.78 -39.45
N VAL A 290 -11.16 35.51 -39.12
CA VAL A 290 -12.31 34.75 -39.65
C VAL A 290 -13.60 35.09 -38.90
N ALA A 291 -13.54 35.39 -37.60
CA ALA A 291 -14.72 35.65 -36.75
C ALA A 291 -15.27 37.08 -36.80
N LEU A 292 -14.57 38.03 -37.46
CA LEU A 292 -15.03 39.41 -37.60
C LEU A 292 -15.58 39.64 -39.05
N PRO A 293 -16.82 39.27 -39.35
CA PRO A 293 -17.44 39.60 -40.62
C PRO A 293 -17.82 41.09 -40.63
N GLY A 294 -17.16 41.90 -41.47
CA GLY A 294 -17.67 43.21 -41.79
C GLY A 294 -16.74 44.40 -41.92
N ARG A 295 -15.42 44.24 -41.83
CA ARG A 295 -14.48 45.29 -42.17
C ARG A 295 -13.50 44.81 -43.24
N ALA A 296 -13.72 45.25 -44.48
CA ALA A 296 -12.87 44.97 -45.63
C ALA A 296 -11.44 45.48 -45.39
N LEU A 297 -10.57 44.59 -44.84
CA LEU A 297 -9.12 44.74 -44.95
C LEU A 297 -8.74 44.33 -46.35
N ALA A 298 -8.47 45.32 -47.23
CA ALA A 298 -8.08 45.10 -48.60
C ALA A 298 -6.87 44.15 -48.66
N PRO A 299 -6.98 42.93 -49.25
CA PRO A 299 -5.94 41.88 -49.19
C PRO A 299 -4.60 42.32 -49.86
N ARG A 300 -4.65 43.32 -50.74
CA ARG A 300 -3.46 43.80 -51.44
C ARG A 300 -2.42 44.55 -50.58
N ARG A 301 -2.83 45.16 -49.45
CA ARG A 301 -1.88 45.89 -48.60
C ARG A 301 -1.20 44.98 -47.55
N LEU A 302 -1.86 43.86 -47.16
CA LEU A 302 -1.25 42.92 -46.22
C LEU A 302 -0.21 42.04 -46.91
N THR A 303 -0.46 41.59 -48.15
CA THR A 303 0.50 40.76 -48.89
C THR A 303 1.76 41.55 -49.30
N ALA A 304 1.64 42.86 -49.52
CA ALA A 304 2.80 43.71 -49.78
C ALA A 304 3.70 43.90 -48.55
N ARG A 305 3.09 44.04 -47.34
CA ARG A 305 3.85 44.13 -46.08
C ARG A 305 4.50 42.81 -45.64
N LEU A 306 3.83 41.69 -45.84
CA LEU A 306 4.35 40.34 -45.55
C LEU A 306 5.51 39.96 -46.50
N ARG A 307 5.49 40.38 -47.78
CA ARG A 307 6.59 40.17 -48.72
C ARG A 307 7.84 40.95 -48.35
N GLY A 308 7.71 42.09 -47.69
CA GLY A 308 8.86 42.86 -47.18
C GLY A 308 9.52 42.30 -45.94
N MET A 309 8.82 41.41 -45.17
CA MET A 309 9.36 40.78 -43.97
C MET A 309 10.06 39.44 -44.21
N LEU A 310 9.89 38.82 -45.39
CA LEU A 310 10.59 37.58 -45.73
C LEU A 310 12.06 37.88 -46.09
N PRO A 311 13.03 37.23 -45.48
CA PRO A 311 14.45 37.46 -45.83
C PRO A 311 14.69 37.04 -47.27
N ASN A 312 15.18 38.00 -48.08
CA ASN A 312 15.48 37.81 -49.49
C ASN A 312 16.44 36.61 -49.68
N PRO A 313 16.01 35.53 -50.38
CA PRO A 313 16.81 34.30 -50.49
C PRO A 313 18.18 34.57 -51.15
N LYS A 314 18.30 35.58 -51.99
CA LYS A 314 19.55 35.96 -52.64
C LYS A 314 20.51 36.67 -51.67
N ARG A 315 20.01 37.40 -50.69
CA ARG A 315 20.85 37.96 -49.61
C ARG A 315 21.36 36.84 -48.69
N ARG A 316 20.58 35.77 -48.51
CA ARG A 316 21.01 34.62 -47.71
C ARG A 316 22.12 33.85 -48.44
N ALA A 317 21.96 33.60 -49.75
CA ALA A 317 22.98 32.94 -50.58
C ALA A 317 24.29 33.72 -50.60
N LEU A 318 24.24 35.04 -50.68
CA LEU A 318 25.43 35.89 -50.61
C LEU A 318 26.15 35.82 -49.26
N ARG A 319 25.40 35.77 -48.18
CA ARG A 319 25.94 35.60 -46.80
C ARG A 319 26.60 34.24 -46.59
N ASP A 320 25.97 33.21 -47.13
CA ASP A 320 26.46 31.85 -47.00
C ASP A 320 27.70 31.61 -47.85
N ALA A 321 27.76 32.18 -49.06
CA ALA A 321 28.94 32.20 -49.89
C ALA A 321 30.13 32.99 -49.29
N ALA A 322 29.83 34.08 -48.56
CA ALA A 322 30.85 34.83 -47.83
C ALA A 322 31.46 34.09 -46.65
N LYS A 323 30.72 33.13 -46.06
CA LYS A 323 31.20 32.30 -44.94
C LYS A 323 32.07 31.13 -45.39
N THR A 324 31.90 30.63 -46.60
CA THR A 324 32.66 29.49 -47.15
C THR A 324 34.05 29.91 -47.69
N GLY A 325 34.32 31.21 -47.84
CA GLY A 325 35.64 31.73 -48.25
C GLY A 325 36.03 31.45 -49.70
N ASP A 326 35.15 30.86 -50.51
CA ASP A 326 35.40 30.60 -51.92
C ASP A 326 35.06 31.82 -52.80
N LEU A 327 36.09 32.44 -53.37
CA LEU A 327 35.97 33.64 -54.16
C LEU A 327 35.12 33.47 -55.44
N MET A 328 35.08 32.27 -56.02
CA MET A 328 34.24 31.97 -57.21
C MET A 328 32.77 31.91 -56.91
N THR A 329 32.37 31.24 -55.82
CA THR A 329 31.01 31.17 -55.36
C THR A 329 30.52 32.51 -54.84
N LEU A 330 31.36 33.29 -54.16
CA LEU A 330 31.03 34.63 -53.69
C LEU A 330 30.76 35.60 -54.89
N ARG A 331 31.58 35.52 -55.95
CA ARG A 331 31.41 36.35 -57.16
C ARG A 331 30.10 36.01 -57.89
N ALA A 332 29.81 34.71 -58.06
CA ALA A 332 28.57 34.26 -58.71
C ALA A 332 27.32 34.68 -57.93
N ALA A 333 27.36 34.60 -56.58
CA ALA A 333 26.26 35.04 -55.72
C ALA A 333 26.07 36.56 -55.72
N ALA A 334 27.16 37.33 -55.79
CA ALA A 334 27.14 38.79 -55.90
C ALA A 334 26.57 39.26 -57.23
N GLU A 335 26.96 38.64 -58.34
CA GLU A 335 26.43 38.99 -59.67
C GLU A 335 24.93 38.62 -59.78
N ALA A 336 24.48 37.47 -59.15
CA ALA A 336 23.07 37.11 -59.13
C ALA A 336 22.24 38.08 -58.26
N PHE A 337 22.83 38.61 -57.18
CA PHE A 337 22.17 39.61 -56.32
C PHE A 337 22.01 40.94 -57.03
N VAL A 338 23.04 41.44 -57.67
CA VAL A 338 23.05 42.73 -58.41
C VAL A 338 22.07 42.65 -59.59
N ARG A 339 22.06 41.57 -60.37
CA ARG A 339 21.08 41.36 -61.47
C ARG A 339 19.63 41.39 -60.97
N ALA A 340 19.37 40.80 -59.81
CA ALA A 340 18.03 40.82 -59.24
C ALA A 340 17.60 42.18 -58.73
N GLU A 341 18.52 42.98 -58.19
CA GLU A 341 18.25 44.32 -57.69
C GLU A 341 18.06 45.31 -58.82
N ASN A 342 18.80 45.20 -59.94
CA ASN A 342 18.60 45.97 -61.12
C ASN A 342 17.32 45.67 -61.87
N HIS A 343 16.85 44.41 -61.81
CA HIS A 343 15.53 44.01 -62.38
C HIS A 343 14.35 44.60 -61.62
N LEU A 344 14.48 44.71 -60.27
CA LEU A 344 13.48 45.33 -59.40
C LEU A 344 13.40 46.86 -59.56
N ARG A 345 14.49 47.50 -59.94
CA ARG A 345 14.51 48.96 -60.20
C ARG A 345 14.00 49.37 -61.57
N ARG A 346 13.86 48.40 -62.50
CA ARG A 346 13.38 48.68 -63.89
C ARG A 346 11.89 48.36 -64.06
N ASN A 347 11.23 47.72 -63.10
CA ASN A 347 9.79 47.48 -63.07
C ASN A 347 9.29 47.83 -61.65
N PRO A 348 8.81 49.05 -61.38
CA PRO A 348 8.22 49.48 -60.13
C PRO A 348 6.85 48.82 -59.81
#